data_a205dfe0e5e57ced6d1ed5277bb3a0bb
#
_entry.id   a205dfe0e5e57ced6d1ed5277bb3a0bb
#
_cell.length_a   1.000
_cell.length_b   1.000
_cell.length_c   1.000
_cell.angle_alpha   90.00
_cell.angle_beta   90.00
_cell.angle_gamma   90.00
#
_symmetry.space_group_name_H-M   'P 1'
#
loop_
_entity.id
_entity.type
_entity.pdbx_description
1 polymer ?
#
loop_
_entity_poly.entity_id
_entity_poly.type
_entity_poly.pdbx_seq_one_letter_code
_entity_poly.pdbx_strand_id
1 'polypeptide(L)'
;MLVIRSRRVVLPEGERAAALHIVNGIIERIVEYASDHPTGATVFNVPDLVISPGLVDTHVHINEPGRGDWEGFDTATRAAAAGGVTTLIDMPLNSVPATTTAAALRAKVEAARAQCHVDVGFWGGLVPGNVGDLDALLDAGVRGFKCFLVASGVDEFPAVDEGDLRQALPILARRGVPLLVHAELNPQSHPQSGLREPQAALSLSKGAIRDPQYATYLASRPASMELDAIRLMVRLAEEFKARVHIVHVSSAEGVEAIAGAKAAWAPITAETCPHYLTFAADEIPDGATEFKCAPPIRDASHREALWQGLASGALDLIATDHSPSPPALKTPGDFTGAWGGIASLELSLAAAWTRLRGYGASAGQARDSGDAASTGQAGALGDLARWMSAAPASLAGLGEHKGRIAEGFDADLVVWDPDGKFVVDPARLQQRHKLTPYAGRSLYGTVLTTFVRGERVWDKSRLARAYGGRTL
;
A
#
# COMPACT_ATOMS: atom_id res chain seq x y z
N MET A 1 -27.29 18.40 -3.66
CA MET A 1 -27.31 16.93 -3.60
C MET A 1 -26.72 16.37 -4.88
N LEU A 2 -25.85 15.39 -4.77
CA LEU A 2 -25.32 14.61 -5.89
C LEU A 2 -25.89 13.19 -5.80
N VAL A 3 -26.29 12.61 -6.93
CA VAL A 3 -26.69 11.22 -7.04
C VAL A 3 -25.72 10.51 -7.99
N ILE A 4 -25.02 9.49 -7.52
CA ILE A 4 -24.15 8.66 -8.35
C ILE A 4 -24.76 7.27 -8.42
N ARG A 5 -24.97 6.73 -9.64
CA ARG A 5 -25.62 5.42 -9.79
C ARG A 5 -25.01 4.54 -10.86
N SER A 6 -25.00 3.24 -10.57
CA SER A 6 -24.61 2.17 -11.49
C SER A 6 -25.40 0.89 -11.23
N ARG A 7 -25.44 -0.01 -12.22
CA ARG A 7 -25.89 -1.40 -12.01
C ARG A 7 -24.84 -2.23 -11.27
N ARG A 8 -23.62 -1.69 -11.07
CA ARG A 8 -22.43 -2.37 -10.56
C ARG A 8 -21.81 -1.58 -9.42
N VAL A 9 -22.52 -1.43 -8.30
CA VAL A 9 -22.00 -0.77 -7.09
C VAL A 9 -21.50 -1.83 -6.13
N VAL A 10 -20.24 -1.72 -5.70
CA VAL A 10 -19.59 -2.65 -4.77
C VAL A 10 -19.87 -2.20 -3.34
N LEU A 11 -20.81 -2.86 -2.70
CA LEU A 11 -21.21 -2.63 -1.31
C LEU A 11 -20.60 -3.69 -0.39
N PRO A 12 -20.63 -3.51 0.94
CA PRO A 12 -20.11 -4.51 1.88
C PRO A 12 -20.75 -5.90 1.72
N GLU A 13 -22.01 -5.95 1.34
CA GLU A 13 -22.75 -7.20 1.09
C GLU A 13 -22.57 -7.79 -0.31
N GLY A 14 -21.85 -7.09 -1.21
CA GLY A 14 -21.58 -7.53 -2.58
C GLY A 14 -21.93 -6.50 -3.65
N GLU A 15 -21.70 -6.88 -4.93
CA GLU A 15 -22.03 -6.04 -6.10
C GLU A 15 -23.53 -6.07 -6.36
N ARG A 16 -24.15 -4.89 -6.48
CA ARG A 16 -25.55 -4.75 -6.92
C ARG A 16 -25.85 -3.41 -7.59
N ALA A 17 -26.99 -3.34 -8.26
CA ALA A 17 -27.52 -2.10 -8.82
C ALA A 17 -27.99 -1.16 -7.70
N ALA A 18 -27.45 0.06 -7.65
CA ALA A 18 -27.78 1.04 -6.62
C ALA A 18 -27.58 2.48 -7.10
N ALA A 19 -28.23 3.41 -6.39
CA ALA A 19 -27.99 4.85 -6.47
C ALA A 19 -27.57 5.38 -5.10
N LEU A 20 -26.50 6.14 -5.07
CA LEU A 20 -25.90 6.74 -3.89
C LEU A 20 -26.33 8.21 -3.83
N HIS A 21 -27.06 8.58 -2.81
CA HIS A 21 -27.45 9.97 -2.53
C HIS A 21 -26.39 10.60 -1.64
N ILE A 22 -25.74 11.66 -2.12
CA ILE A 22 -24.60 12.30 -1.47
C ILE A 22 -24.96 13.73 -1.10
N VAL A 23 -24.79 14.05 0.18
CA VAL A 23 -25.05 15.38 0.76
C VAL A 23 -23.85 15.79 1.59
N ASN A 24 -23.31 16.98 1.33
CA ASN A 24 -22.14 17.52 2.06
C ASN A 24 -20.93 16.57 2.11
N GLY A 25 -20.73 15.78 1.05
CA GLY A 25 -19.60 14.85 0.95
C GLY A 25 -19.82 13.49 1.60
N ILE A 26 -20.97 13.25 2.21
CA ILE A 26 -21.34 12.00 2.91
C ILE A 26 -22.37 11.24 2.10
N ILE A 27 -22.28 9.92 2.07
CA ILE A 27 -23.31 9.03 1.53
C ILE A 27 -24.49 9.04 2.53
N GLU A 28 -25.53 9.77 2.19
CA GLU A 28 -26.68 9.91 3.07
C GLU A 28 -27.62 8.71 2.97
N ARG A 29 -27.80 8.18 1.74
CA ARG A 29 -28.69 7.04 1.48
C ARG A 29 -28.18 6.21 0.31
N ILE A 30 -28.43 4.90 0.39
CA ILE A 30 -28.22 3.94 -0.69
C ILE A 30 -29.58 3.36 -1.08
N VAL A 31 -30.05 3.65 -2.30
CA VAL A 31 -31.36 3.24 -2.78
C VAL A 31 -31.23 2.37 -4.05
N GLU A 32 -32.34 1.77 -4.46
CA GLU A 32 -32.38 1.01 -5.71
C GLU A 32 -31.98 1.87 -6.91
N TYR A 33 -31.30 1.28 -7.89
CA TYR A 33 -30.79 1.98 -9.08
C TYR A 33 -31.88 2.74 -9.85
N ALA A 34 -33.09 2.16 -9.93
CA ALA A 34 -34.23 2.72 -10.65
C ALA A 34 -35.07 3.72 -9.83
N SER A 35 -34.71 3.96 -8.55
CA SER A 35 -35.44 4.90 -7.70
C SER A 35 -35.42 6.32 -8.28
N ASP A 36 -36.51 7.03 -8.09
CA ASP A 36 -36.57 8.46 -8.36
C ASP A 36 -35.57 9.21 -7.47
N HIS A 37 -35.01 10.27 -8.00
CA HIS A 37 -34.08 11.13 -7.29
C HIS A 37 -34.74 12.48 -6.98
N PRO A 38 -34.32 13.15 -5.90
CA PRO A 38 -34.86 14.44 -5.50
C PRO A 38 -34.77 15.48 -6.61
N THR A 39 -35.81 16.30 -6.76
CA THR A 39 -35.87 17.41 -7.72
C THR A 39 -34.66 18.35 -7.51
N GLY A 40 -33.93 18.67 -8.58
CA GLY A 40 -32.75 19.53 -8.52
C GLY A 40 -31.46 18.81 -8.14
N ALA A 41 -31.45 17.48 -7.95
CA ALA A 41 -30.22 16.72 -7.76
C ALA A 41 -29.40 16.68 -9.05
N THR A 42 -28.07 16.81 -8.91
CA THR A 42 -27.14 16.51 -10.00
C THR A 42 -26.97 14.99 -10.09
N VAL A 43 -27.26 14.39 -11.25
CA VAL A 43 -27.19 12.94 -11.44
C VAL A 43 -25.98 12.57 -12.29
N PHE A 44 -25.12 11.69 -11.74
CA PHE A 44 -24.02 11.05 -12.44
C PHE A 44 -24.35 9.58 -12.65
N ASN A 45 -24.77 9.24 -13.88
CA ASN A 45 -25.25 7.91 -14.24
C ASN A 45 -24.22 7.17 -15.11
N VAL A 46 -23.74 6.02 -14.62
CA VAL A 46 -22.71 5.19 -15.28
C VAL A 46 -23.13 3.72 -15.24
N PRO A 47 -24.18 3.34 -16.00
CA PRO A 47 -24.94 2.10 -15.80
C PRO A 47 -24.09 0.82 -15.88
N ASP A 48 -23.02 0.82 -16.66
CA ASP A 48 -22.24 -0.38 -16.98
C ASP A 48 -20.84 -0.37 -16.33
N LEU A 49 -20.47 0.74 -15.68
CA LEU A 49 -19.19 0.89 -14.99
C LEU A 49 -19.31 0.45 -13.53
N VAL A 50 -18.20 -0.03 -12.98
CA VAL A 50 -18.11 -0.34 -11.56
C VAL A 50 -17.97 0.95 -10.76
N ILE A 51 -18.76 1.07 -9.69
CA ILE A 51 -18.54 2.03 -8.61
C ILE A 51 -18.06 1.25 -7.40
N SER A 52 -16.82 1.47 -6.98
CA SER A 52 -16.28 0.88 -5.75
C SER A 52 -15.87 1.96 -4.76
N PRO A 53 -15.63 1.61 -3.47
CA PRO A 53 -15.05 2.55 -2.53
C PRO A 53 -13.75 3.10 -3.09
N GLY A 54 -13.46 4.36 -2.85
CA GLY A 54 -12.16 4.94 -3.10
C GLY A 54 -11.07 4.15 -2.40
N LEU A 55 -9.97 3.89 -3.11
CA LEU A 55 -8.87 3.14 -2.54
C LEU A 55 -8.19 3.93 -1.43
N VAL A 56 -7.67 3.20 -0.45
CA VAL A 56 -6.86 3.73 0.65
C VAL A 56 -5.49 3.07 0.58
N ASP A 57 -4.43 3.85 0.46
CA ASP A 57 -3.07 3.33 0.41
C ASP A 57 -2.30 3.77 1.65
N THR A 58 -1.96 2.80 2.48
CA THR A 58 -1.30 3.01 3.76
C THR A 58 0.21 2.93 3.68
N HIS A 59 0.79 2.74 2.48
CA HIS A 59 2.22 2.59 2.31
C HIS A 59 2.72 3.35 1.09
N VAL A 60 2.98 4.64 1.27
CA VAL A 60 3.52 5.52 0.23
C VAL A 60 4.67 6.36 0.76
N HIS A 61 5.65 6.67 -0.09
CA HIS A 61 6.78 7.54 0.21
C HIS A 61 6.69 8.80 -0.64
N ILE A 62 6.09 9.85 -0.09
CA ILE A 62 5.92 11.15 -0.76
C ILE A 62 7.22 11.95 -0.77
N ASN A 63 8.11 11.66 0.20
CA ASN A 63 9.48 12.18 0.28
C ASN A 63 9.57 13.70 0.57
N GLU A 64 8.48 14.39 0.80
CA GLU A 64 8.43 15.82 1.13
C GLU A 64 8.07 16.02 2.62
N PRO A 65 8.71 16.99 3.30
CA PRO A 65 9.71 17.96 2.84
C PRO A 65 11.10 17.37 2.60
N GLY A 66 11.99 18.17 2.01
CA GLY A 66 13.43 17.93 1.87
C GLY A 66 13.85 17.11 0.64
N ARG A 67 13.02 16.16 0.16
CA ARG A 67 13.24 15.39 -1.07
C ARG A 67 12.02 15.43 -1.99
N GLY A 68 11.36 16.58 -2.09
CA GLY A 68 10.23 16.78 -2.98
C GLY A 68 10.58 16.61 -4.48
N ASP A 69 11.87 16.60 -4.83
CA ASP A 69 12.38 16.24 -6.15
C ASP A 69 12.31 14.72 -6.43
N TRP A 70 12.15 13.86 -5.39
CA TRP A 70 11.93 12.42 -5.56
C TRP A 70 10.47 12.12 -5.92
N GLU A 71 9.51 12.80 -5.28
CA GLU A 71 8.08 12.75 -5.62
C GLU A 71 7.39 14.06 -5.27
N GLY A 72 6.93 14.29 -4.07
CA GLY A 72 6.20 15.46 -3.59
C GLY A 72 4.69 15.27 -3.52
N PHE A 73 4.03 16.08 -2.68
CA PHE A 73 2.59 15.97 -2.42
C PHE A 73 1.73 16.19 -3.66
N ASP A 74 2.07 17.16 -4.50
CA ASP A 74 1.29 17.45 -5.72
C ASP A 74 1.27 16.24 -6.66
N THR A 75 2.43 15.69 -7.01
CA THR A 75 2.52 14.59 -7.99
C THR A 75 2.04 13.26 -7.44
N ALA A 76 2.36 12.92 -6.17
CA ALA A 76 1.87 11.70 -5.53
C ALA A 76 0.34 11.69 -5.42
N THR A 77 -0.27 12.79 -4.95
CA THR A 77 -1.73 12.85 -4.78
C THR A 77 -2.46 12.97 -6.12
N ARG A 78 -1.80 13.49 -7.16
CA ARG A 78 -2.29 13.46 -8.54
C ARG A 78 -2.30 12.04 -9.10
N ALA A 79 -1.20 11.28 -8.91
CA ALA A 79 -1.10 9.88 -9.29
C ALA A 79 -2.14 9.03 -8.53
N ALA A 80 -2.34 9.29 -7.23
CA ALA A 80 -3.39 8.68 -6.43
C ALA A 80 -4.78 8.91 -7.05
N ALA A 81 -5.14 10.16 -7.33
CA ALA A 81 -6.42 10.49 -7.94
C ALA A 81 -6.63 9.79 -9.30
N ALA A 82 -5.58 9.72 -10.13
CA ALA A 82 -5.62 9.03 -11.42
C ALA A 82 -5.80 7.50 -11.27
N GLY A 83 -5.26 6.91 -10.21
CA GLY A 83 -5.35 5.49 -9.89
C GLY A 83 -6.59 5.08 -9.08
N GLY A 84 -7.49 6.02 -8.73
CA GLY A 84 -8.68 5.73 -7.93
C GLY A 84 -8.44 5.73 -6.41
N VAL A 85 -7.24 6.14 -5.98
CA VAL A 85 -6.89 6.26 -4.56
C VAL A 85 -7.38 7.60 -4.05
N THR A 86 -8.13 7.57 -2.96
CA THR A 86 -8.75 8.76 -2.35
C THR A 86 -8.10 9.17 -1.03
N THR A 87 -7.31 8.27 -0.45
CA THR A 87 -6.64 8.50 0.82
C THR A 87 -5.27 7.84 0.83
N LEU A 88 -4.24 8.61 1.20
CA LEU A 88 -2.87 8.15 1.38
C LEU A 88 -2.46 8.28 2.84
N ILE A 89 -1.65 7.32 3.35
CA ILE A 89 -0.94 7.51 4.61
C ILE A 89 0.56 7.45 4.30
N ASP A 90 1.21 8.61 4.40
CA ASP A 90 2.61 8.76 4.04
C ASP A 90 3.54 8.21 5.12
N MET A 91 4.60 7.54 4.68
CA MET A 91 5.63 6.97 5.53
C MET A 91 6.53 8.06 6.16
N PRO A 92 7.12 7.79 7.36
CA PRO A 92 7.86 8.80 8.10
C PRO A 92 9.25 9.10 7.55
N LEU A 93 9.78 8.23 6.69
CA LEU A 93 11.15 8.32 6.19
C LEU A 93 11.22 8.87 4.76
N ASN A 94 12.43 9.09 4.30
CA ASN A 94 12.84 9.80 3.10
C ASN A 94 12.54 11.30 3.12
N SER A 95 11.57 11.80 3.88
CA SER A 95 11.46 13.26 4.12
C SER A 95 12.57 13.76 5.04
N VAL A 96 12.98 15.00 4.90
CA VAL A 96 14.01 15.66 5.74
C VAL A 96 13.40 16.93 6.32
N PRO A 97 13.15 16.96 7.64
CA PRO A 97 13.41 15.89 8.62
C PRO A 97 12.47 14.68 8.46
N ALA A 98 12.95 13.49 8.88
CA ALA A 98 12.09 12.32 9.03
C ALA A 98 11.04 12.57 10.14
N THR A 99 9.85 11.94 10.03
CA THR A 99 8.72 12.21 10.95
C THR A 99 8.90 11.45 12.28
N THR A 100 9.96 11.75 13.01
CA THR A 100 10.34 11.11 14.28
C THR A 100 10.06 11.98 15.51
N THR A 101 9.58 13.22 15.31
CA THR A 101 9.17 14.17 16.36
C THR A 101 7.90 14.91 15.94
N ALA A 102 7.15 15.45 16.91
CA ALA A 102 5.98 16.29 16.62
C ALA A 102 6.33 17.57 15.83
N ALA A 103 7.55 18.09 15.95
CA ALA A 103 8.02 19.21 15.15
C ALA A 103 8.21 18.84 13.68
N ALA A 104 8.79 17.65 13.41
CA ALA A 104 8.95 17.14 12.07
C ALA A 104 7.59 16.84 11.41
N LEU A 105 6.62 16.30 12.16
CA LEU A 105 5.25 16.13 11.67
C LEU A 105 4.62 17.47 11.28
N ARG A 106 4.74 18.51 12.12
CA ARG A 106 4.21 19.84 11.76
C ARG A 106 4.83 20.39 10.48
N ALA A 107 6.14 20.22 10.28
CA ALA A 107 6.81 20.62 9.04
C ALA A 107 6.26 19.86 7.81
N LYS A 108 5.99 18.57 7.95
CA LYS A 108 5.39 17.73 6.90
C LYS A 108 3.94 18.12 6.58
N VAL A 109 3.11 18.37 7.60
CA VAL A 109 1.74 18.88 7.45
C VAL A 109 1.74 20.23 6.74
N GLU A 110 2.66 21.12 7.07
CA GLU A 110 2.77 22.42 6.40
C GLU A 110 3.20 22.27 4.94
N ALA A 111 4.14 21.35 4.65
CA ALA A 111 4.51 21.04 3.25
C ALA A 111 3.33 20.47 2.45
N ALA A 112 2.48 19.65 3.05
CA ALA A 112 1.28 19.10 2.41
C ALA A 112 0.20 20.15 2.12
N ARG A 113 0.21 21.27 2.85
CA ARG A 113 -0.82 22.30 2.77
C ARG A 113 -1.00 22.83 1.36
N ALA A 114 -2.26 22.83 0.88
CA ALA A 114 -2.65 23.34 -0.43
C ALA A 114 -1.96 22.66 -1.63
N GLN A 115 -1.43 21.45 -1.45
CA GLN A 115 -0.84 20.66 -2.53
C GLN A 115 -1.58 19.34 -2.80
N CYS A 116 -2.42 18.87 -1.87
CA CYS A 116 -3.03 17.55 -1.94
C CYS A 116 -4.31 17.54 -2.79
N HIS A 117 -4.41 16.60 -3.72
CA HIS A 117 -5.61 16.34 -4.53
C HIS A 117 -6.53 15.32 -3.87
N VAL A 118 -5.98 14.43 -3.05
CA VAL A 118 -6.69 13.43 -2.23
C VAL A 118 -6.31 13.61 -0.76
N ASP A 119 -7.01 12.93 0.15
CA ASP A 119 -6.73 13.04 1.57
C ASP A 119 -5.40 12.37 1.93
N VAL A 120 -4.65 12.97 2.87
CA VAL A 120 -3.33 12.48 3.30
C VAL A 120 -3.23 12.45 4.82
N GLY A 121 -2.90 11.29 5.39
CA GLY A 121 -2.50 11.10 6.77
C GLY A 121 -1.01 10.72 6.85
N PHE A 122 -0.52 10.51 8.09
CA PHE A 122 0.91 10.31 8.33
C PHE A 122 1.18 9.21 9.34
N TRP A 123 2.21 8.41 9.09
CA TRP A 123 2.84 7.55 10.09
C TRP A 123 3.96 8.30 10.79
N GLY A 124 4.14 8.03 12.08
CA GLY A 124 5.32 8.41 12.84
C GLY A 124 6.47 7.41 12.65
N GLY A 125 7.69 7.82 12.88
CA GLY A 125 8.87 6.96 12.89
C GLY A 125 9.24 6.50 14.29
N LEU A 126 9.49 5.20 14.48
CA LEU A 126 10.20 4.65 15.63
C LEU A 126 11.64 4.38 15.20
N VAL A 127 12.55 5.10 15.84
CA VAL A 127 14.01 4.98 15.65
C VAL A 127 14.72 4.89 17.01
N PRO A 128 15.98 4.44 17.10
CA PRO A 128 16.69 4.38 18.35
C PRO A 128 16.68 5.71 19.09
N GLY A 129 16.32 5.67 20.37
CA GLY A 129 16.36 6.84 21.27
C GLY A 129 15.15 7.77 21.23
N ASN A 130 14.15 7.59 20.34
CA ASN A 130 12.97 8.49 20.26
C ASN A 130 11.72 7.97 20.97
N VAL A 131 11.82 6.96 21.82
CA VAL A 131 10.69 6.39 22.57
C VAL A 131 9.93 7.44 23.38
N GLY A 132 10.63 8.46 23.89
CA GLY A 132 10.05 9.59 24.63
C GLY A 132 9.17 10.52 23.77
N ASP A 133 9.29 10.49 22.44
CA ASP A 133 8.53 11.34 21.52
C ASP A 133 7.22 10.70 21.03
N LEU A 134 6.99 9.38 21.27
CA LEU A 134 5.90 8.63 20.69
C LEU A 134 4.52 9.16 21.11
N ASP A 135 4.31 9.45 22.40
CA ASP A 135 3.03 10.00 22.88
C ASP A 135 2.79 11.39 22.25
N ALA A 136 3.80 12.25 22.16
CA ALA A 136 3.69 13.59 21.57
C ALA A 136 3.40 13.53 20.06
N LEU A 137 3.95 12.55 19.33
CA LEU A 137 3.64 12.31 17.92
C LEU A 137 2.18 11.86 17.73
N LEU A 138 1.69 10.96 18.59
CA LEU A 138 0.28 10.49 18.54
C LEU A 138 -0.68 11.64 18.85
N ASP A 139 -0.37 12.45 19.85
CA ASP A 139 -1.19 13.63 20.20
C ASP A 139 -1.16 14.69 19.09
N ALA A 140 -0.11 14.72 18.28
CA ALA A 140 0.00 15.57 17.10
C ALA A 140 -0.71 15.01 15.84
N GLY A 141 -1.17 13.74 15.84
CA GLY A 141 -2.06 13.18 14.84
C GLY A 141 -1.48 12.10 13.94
N VAL A 142 -0.30 11.50 14.26
CA VAL A 142 0.15 10.30 13.50
C VAL A 142 -0.78 9.11 13.78
N ARG A 143 -0.92 8.22 12.80
CA ARG A 143 -1.84 7.08 12.85
C ARG A 143 -1.27 5.82 13.51
N GLY A 144 0.01 5.81 13.80
CA GLY A 144 0.82 4.73 14.34
C GLY A 144 2.27 4.96 13.96
N PHE A 145 3.09 3.91 13.99
CA PHE A 145 4.54 4.08 13.79
C PHE A 145 5.07 3.07 12.78
N LYS A 146 6.14 3.47 12.08
CA LYS A 146 6.94 2.61 11.20
C LYS A 146 8.34 2.47 11.80
N CYS A 147 8.89 1.25 11.72
CA CYS A 147 10.31 0.99 11.99
C CYS A 147 10.93 0.04 10.96
N PHE A 148 12.26 -0.06 11.02
CA PHE A 148 13.07 -1.00 10.26
C PHE A 148 13.87 -1.86 11.25
N LEU A 149 14.08 -3.13 10.92
CA LEU A 149 14.96 -4.06 11.67
C LEU A 149 16.30 -4.26 10.95
N VAL A 150 16.46 -3.66 9.79
CA VAL A 150 17.68 -3.62 8.98
C VAL A 150 17.89 -2.19 8.50
N ALA A 151 19.09 -1.82 8.06
CA ALA A 151 19.36 -0.46 7.57
C ALA A 151 18.35 -0.03 6.50
N SER A 152 17.71 1.10 6.71
CA SER A 152 16.67 1.67 5.82
C SER A 152 17.23 2.24 4.51
N GLY A 153 18.53 2.49 4.46
CA GLY A 153 19.21 3.14 3.34
C GLY A 153 19.34 4.67 3.49
N VAL A 154 18.76 5.26 4.55
CA VAL A 154 18.90 6.69 4.88
C VAL A 154 19.36 6.87 6.32
N ASP A 155 20.34 7.75 6.53
CA ASP A 155 20.99 7.93 7.83
C ASP A 155 20.04 8.51 8.88
N GLU A 156 19.08 9.33 8.47
CA GLU A 156 18.10 9.96 9.34
C GLU A 156 17.00 9.00 9.84
N PHE A 157 17.02 7.74 9.40
CA PHE A 157 16.06 6.71 9.82
C PHE A 157 16.76 5.38 10.11
N PRO A 158 17.55 5.28 11.17
CA PRO A 158 18.29 4.08 11.54
C PRO A 158 17.35 2.94 11.98
N ALA A 159 17.85 1.70 11.83
CA ALA A 159 17.14 0.51 12.29
C ALA A 159 17.06 0.45 13.82
N VAL A 160 15.96 -0.10 14.33
CA VAL A 160 15.79 -0.41 15.75
C VAL A 160 16.22 -1.83 16.05
N ASP A 161 16.62 -2.08 17.29
CA ASP A 161 16.88 -3.42 17.82
C ASP A 161 15.72 -3.92 18.72
N GLU A 162 15.84 -5.13 19.25
CA GLU A 162 14.84 -5.70 20.16
C GLU A 162 14.71 -4.89 21.45
N GLY A 163 15.79 -4.24 21.92
CA GLY A 163 15.77 -3.36 23.09
C GLY A 163 14.91 -2.11 22.89
N ASP A 164 15.03 -1.46 21.73
CA ASP A 164 14.17 -0.33 21.34
C ASP A 164 12.69 -0.76 21.23
N LEU A 165 12.43 -1.92 20.59
CA LEU A 165 11.08 -2.47 20.47
C LEU A 165 10.43 -2.75 21.83
N ARG A 166 11.18 -3.33 22.77
CA ARG A 166 10.69 -3.62 24.11
C ARG A 166 10.34 -2.36 24.92
N GLN A 167 10.98 -1.23 24.62
CA GLN A 167 10.64 0.07 25.23
C GLN A 167 9.39 0.69 24.56
N ALA A 168 9.25 0.57 23.25
CA ALA A 168 8.18 1.21 22.48
C ALA A 168 6.84 0.45 22.56
N LEU A 169 6.86 -0.88 22.44
CA LEU A 169 5.63 -1.69 22.32
C LEU A 169 4.64 -1.53 23.49
N PRO A 170 5.05 -1.40 24.77
CA PRO A 170 4.11 -1.13 25.86
C PRO A 170 3.36 0.22 25.70
N ILE A 171 4.02 1.23 25.12
CA ILE A 171 3.40 2.53 24.84
C ILE A 171 2.35 2.37 23.73
N LEU A 172 2.73 1.71 22.63
CA LEU A 172 1.85 1.52 21.48
C LEU A 172 0.65 0.64 21.82
N ALA A 173 0.85 -0.41 22.62
CA ALA A 173 -0.24 -1.26 23.13
C ALA A 173 -1.25 -0.46 23.96
N ARG A 174 -0.75 0.38 24.90
CA ARG A 174 -1.61 1.27 25.70
C ARG A 174 -2.40 2.25 24.86
N ARG A 175 -1.79 2.79 23.78
CA ARG A 175 -2.42 3.75 22.87
C ARG A 175 -3.29 3.07 21.81
N GLY A 176 -3.25 1.74 21.68
CA GLY A 176 -4.05 0.96 20.73
C GLY A 176 -3.70 1.18 19.26
N VAL A 177 -2.50 1.70 18.97
CA VAL A 177 -2.05 2.01 17.60
C VAL A 177 -1.11 0.95 17.05
N PRO A 178 -1.02 0.76 15.71
CA PRO A 178 -0.15 -0.24 15.11
C PRO A 178 1.30 0.21 15.04
N LEU A 179 2.23 -0.78 15.15
CA LEU A 179 3.60 -0.67 14.69
C LEU A 179 3.74 -1.37 13.34
N LEU A 180 4.06 -0.62 12.31
CA LEU A 180 4.38 -1.11 10.97
C LEU A 180 5.87 -1.47 10.92
N VAL A 181 6.21 -2.65 10.43
CA VAL A 181 7.59 -3.16 10.50
C VAL A 181 8.10 -3.57 9.13
N HIS A 182 9.19 -2.94 8.67
CA HIS A 182 10.00 -3.50 7.60
C HIS A 182 10.73 -4.71 8.17
N ALA A 183 10.19 -5.88 7.91
CA ALA A 183 10.57 -7.11 8.57
C ALA A 183 11.65 -7.86 7.79
N GLU A 184 12.89 -7.42 7.89
CA GLU A 184 14.09 -8.16 7.48
C GLU A 184 15.15 -8.05 8.58
N LEU A 185 15.79 -9.17 8.94
CA LEU A 185 16.89 -9.24 9.88
C LEU A 185 18.16 -9.74 9.19
N ASN A 186 19.30 -9.10 9.49
CA ASN A 186 20.58 -9.62 9.03
C ASN A 186 20.85 -10.98 9.70
N PRO A 187 21.29 -12.02 8.95
CA PRO A 187 21.60 -13.35 9.52
C PRO A 187 22.63 -13.32 10.65
N GLN A 188 23.44 -12.27 10.73
CA GLN A 188 24.51 -12.12 11.74
C GLN A 188 24.04 -11.51 13.07
N SER A 189 22.83 -10.97 13.13
CA SER A 189 22.30 -10.33 14.33
C SER A 189 21.67 -11.30 15.36
N HIS A 190 21.58 -12.61 15.02
CA HIS A 190 21.08 -13.65 15.93
C HIS A 190 22.14 -14.70 16.25
N PRO A 191 22.57 -14.84 17.53
CA PRO A 191 23.60 -15.81 17.93
C PRO A 191 23.23 -17.28 17.77
N GLN A 192 22.00 -17.61 17.40
CA GLN A 192 21.49 -19.00 17.33
C GLN A 192 21.46 -19.62 15.94
N SER A 193 21.77 -18.89 14.88
CA SER A 193 21.92 -19.48 13.54
C SER A 193 23.36 -19.95 13.35
N GLY A 194 23.63 -21.22 13.56
CA GLY A 194 24.96 -21.84 13.40
C GLY A 194 25.45 -21.93 11.95
N LEU A 195 25.00 -21.10 11.05
CA LEU A 195 25.42 -21.02 9.66
C LEU A 195 26.32 -19.79 9.47
N ARG A 196 27.62 -20.05 9.31
CA ARG A 196 28.58 -19.05 8.84
C ARG A 196 28.36 -18.86 7.33
N GLU A 197 27.70 -17.77 6.95
CA GLU A 197 27.67 -17.32 5.56
C GLU A 197 28.70 -16.20 5.32
N PRO A 198 29.21 -16.07 4.07
CA PRO A 198 30.25 -15.09 3.77
C PRO A 198 29.77 -13.67 3.96
N GLN A 199 30.59 -12.85 4.59
CA GLN A 199 30.41 -11.43 4.83
C GLN A 199 30.21 -10.67 3.52
N ALA A 200 28.94 -10.43 3.15
CA ALA A 200 28.58 -9.34 2.27
C ALA A 200 27.91 -8.24 3.11
N ALA A 201 28.65 -7.68 4.06
CA ALA A 201 28.30 -6.39 4.62
C ALA A 201 28.40 -5.37 3.47
N LEU A 202 27.26 -4.97 2.92
CA LEU A 202 27.16 -3.85 1.98
C LEU A 202 27.45 -2.54 2.72
N SER A 203 28.70 -2.33 3.05
CA SER A 203 29.28 -1.01 3.15
C SER A 203 29.21 -0.42 1.75
N LEU A 204 28.49 0.68 1.58
CA LEU A 204 28.55 1.53 0.38
C LEU A 204 29.96 2.13 0.27
N SER A 205 30.98 1.30 -0.02
CA SER A 205 32.30 1.77 -0.38
C SER A 205 32.24 2.21 -1.85
N LYS A 206 32.47 3.50 -2.06
CA LYS A 206 32.71 4.07 -3.40
C LYS A 206 33.73 3.22 -4.15
N GLY A 207 33.27 2.45 -5.15
CA GLY A 207 34.11 1.62 -5.98
C GLY A 207 33.65 0.17 -6.17
N ALA A 208 32.45 -0.22 -5.71
CA ALA A 208 31.93 -1.57 -5.91
C ALA A 208 31.75 -1.89 -7.40
N ILE A 209 32.08 -3.12 -7.79
CA ILE A 209 31.83 -3.67 -9.12
C ILE A 209 30.31 -3.61 -9.35
N ARG A 210 29.90 -3.02 -10.47
CA ARG A 210 28.49 -2.99 -10.88
C ARG A 210 28.04 -4.41 -11.19
N ASP A 211 26.94 -4.87 -10.55
CA ASP A 211 26.36 -6.18 -10.83
C ASP A 211 25.00 -6.00 -11.52
N PRO A 212 24.89 -6.36 -12.81
CA PRO A 212 23.65 -6.24 -13.54
C PRO A 212 22.63 -7.34 -13.22
N GLN A 213 23.04 -8.42 -12.51
CA GLN A 213 22.19 -9.58 -12.31
C GLN A 213 21.22 -9.39 -11.15
N TYR A 214 19.95 -9.54 -11.43
CA TYR A 214 18.92 -9.56 -10.40
C TYR A 214 19.11 -10.71 -9.41
N ALA A 215 19.58 -11.87 -9.88
CA ALA A 215 19.83 -13.04 -9.06
C ALA A 215 20.83 -12.79 -7.92
N THR A 216 21.88 -12.00 -8.14
CA THR A 216 22.83 -11.61 -7.09
C THR A 216 22.16 -10.75 -6.01
N TYR A 217 21.34 -9.78 -6.44
CA TYR A 217 20.55 -8.97 -5.50
C TYR A 217 19.57 -9.82 -4.69
N LEU A 218 18.82 -10.72 -5.35
CA LEU A 218 17.89 -11.65 -4.71
C LEU A 218 18.60 -12.54 -3.68
N ALA A 219 19.77 -13.11 -4.02
CA ALA A 219 20.55 -13.94 -3.12
C ALA A 219 21.09 -13.19 -1.90
N SER A 220 21.31 -11.87 -2.00
CA SER A 220 21.75 -11.03 -0.88
C SER A 220 20.65 -10.79 0.17
N ARG A 221 19.38 -11.08 -0.15
CA ARG A 221 18.21 -10.88 0.72
C ARG A 221 17.30 -12.12 0.69
N PRO A 222 17.78 -13.26 1.22
CA PRO A 222 17.03 -14.51 1.22
C PRO A 222 15.74 -14.39 2.05
N ALA A 223 14.76 -15.26 1.76
CA ALA A 223 13.47 -15.28 2.46
C ALA A 223 13.60 -15.50 3.97
N SER A 224 14.69 -16.12 4.42
CA SER A 224 14.98 -16.32 5.85
C SER A 224 15.13 -15.00 6.62
N MET A 225 15.65 -13.92 5.99
CA MET A 225 15.74 -12.61 6.62
C MET A 225 14.34 -12.07 7.00
N GLU A 226 13.38 -12.23 6.10
CA GLU A 226 11.99 -11.84 6.31
C GLU A 226 11.32 -12.75 7.36
N LEU A 227 11.49 -14.07 7.23
CA LEU A 227 10.91 -15.05 8.15
C LEU A 227 11.38 -14.85 9.59
N ASP A 228 12.68 -14.64 9.82
CA ASP A 228 13.24 -14.46 11.16
C ASP A 228 12.74 -13.15 11.81
N ALA A 229 12.62 -12.08 11.01
CA ALA A 229 12.04 -10.82 11.46
C ALA A 229 10.54 -10.96 11.82
N ILE A 230 9.76 -11.65 10.99
CA ILE A 230 8.36 -11.94 11.28
C ILE A 230 8.21 -12.73 12.58
N ARG A 231 9.01 -13.77 12.78
CA ARG A 231 8.99 -14.56 14.02
C ARG A 231 9.32 -13.74 15.27
N LEU A 232 10.31 -12.84 15.17
CA LEU A 232 10.61 -11.90 16.25
C LEU A 232 9.39 -11.03 16.55
N MET A 233 8.78 -10.44 15.53
CA MET A 233 7.66 -9.52 15.72
C MET A 233 6.40 -10.22 16.23
N VAL A 234 6.12 -11.47 15.81
CA VAL A 234 5.03 -12.29 16.36
C VAL A 234 5.22 -12.50 17.86
N ARG A 235 6.42 -12.94 18.28
CA ARG A 235 6.74 -13.15 19.70
C ARG A 235 6.55 -11.86 20.52
N LEU A 236 7.04 -10.73 20.03
CA LEU A 236 6.90 -9.46 20.74
C LEU A 236 5.45 -8.94 20.75
N ALA A 237 4.71 -9.11 19.64
CA ALA A 237 3.30 -8.77 19.57
C ALA A 237 2.47 -9.56 20.61
N GLU A 238 2.74 -10.85 20.77
CA GLU A 238 2.09 -11.71 21.78
C GLU A 238 2.49 -11.32 23.20
N GLU A 239 3.77 -11.04 23.44
CA GLU A 239 4.30 -10.69 24.76
C GLU A 239 3.67 -9.37 25.27
N PHE A 240 3.66 -8.34 24.43
CA PHE A 240 3.20 -7.00 24.79
C PHE A 240 1.72 -6.73 24.48
N LYS A 241 1.01 -7.66 23.82
CA LYS A 241 -0.35 -7.46 23.27
C LYS A 241 -0.45 -6.22 22.40
N ALA A 242 0.62 -5.92 21.67
CA ALA A 242 0.74 -4.76 20.80
C ALA A 242 0.30 -5.12 19.39
N ARG A 243 -0.41 -4.21 18.72
CA ARG A 243 -0.78 -4.37 17.32
C ARG A 243 0.45 -4.20 16.44
N VAL A 244 0.83 -5.26 15.72
CA VAL A 244 1.94 -5.23 14.77
C VAL A 244 1.42 -5.45 13.37
N HIS A 245 1.94 -4.69 12.41
CA HIS A 245 1.65 -4.84 11.01
C HIS A 245 2.94 -5.10 10.22
N ILE A 246 3.02 -6.25 9.57
CA ILE A 246 4.14 -6.60 8.70
C ILE A 246 3.89 -6.00 7.34
N VAL A 247 4.72 -5.06 6.93
CA VAL A 247 4.57 -4.40 5.62
C VAL A 247 5.21 -5.23 4.50
N HIS A 248 4.72 -5.07 3.26
CA HIS A 248 5.29 -5.57 2.00
C HIS A 248 5.83 -7.02 2.04
N VAL A 249 5.05 -7.96 2.61
CA VAL A 249 5.42 -9.40 2.65
C VAL A 249 5.65 -9.92 1.23
N SER A 250 6.80 -10.56 1.01
CA SER A 250 7.28 -11.01 -0.30
C SER A 250 7.49 -12.54 -0.41
N SER A 251 7.54 -13.27 0.72
CA SER A 251 7.87 -14.69 0.77
C SER A 251 6.71 -15.59 1.20
N ALA A 252 6.71 -16.82 0.67
CA ALA A 252 5.77 -17.87 1.06
C ALA A 252 5.91 -18.25 2.53
N GLU A 253 7.14 -18.35 3.02
CA GLU A 253 7.47 -18.66 4.41
C GLU A 253 6.96 -17.58 5.36
N GLY A 254 7.01 -16.30 4.93
CA GLY A 254 6.41 -15.18 5.66
C GLY A 254 4.90 -15.32 5.77
N VAL A 255 4.22 -15.67 4.67
CA VAL A 255 2.77 -15.92 4.66
C VAL A 255 2.39 -17.05 5.63
N GLU A 256 3.12 -18.17 5.59
CA GLU A 256 2.87 -19.31 6.47
C GLU A 256 3.06 -18.94 7.95
N ALA A 257 4.12 -18.22 8.28
CA ALA A 257 4.38 -17.76 9.64
C ALA A 257 3.27 -16.83 10.16
N ILE A 258 2.80 -15.89 9.33
CA ILE A 258 1.70 -14.98 9.67
C ILE A 258 0.39 -15.75 9.83
N ALA A 259 0.09 -16.71 8.94
CA ALA A 259 -1.10 -17.57 9.06
C ALA A 259 -1.11 -18.33 10.38
N GLY A 260 0.02 -18.94 10.75
CA GLY A 260 0.20 -19.64 12.03
C GLY A 260 0.01 -18.72 13.23
N ALA A 261 0.57 -17.50 13.19
CA ALA A 261 0.42 -16.52 14.26
C ALA A 261 -1.04 -16.06 14.43
N LYS A 262 -1.76 -15.80 13.32
CA LYS A 262 -3.18 -15.44 13.37
C LYS A 262 -4.05 -16.57 13.91
N ALA A 263 -3.75 -17.82 13.54
CA ALA A 263 -4.44 -18.98 14.09
C ALA A 263 -4.23 -19.13 15.62
N ALA A 264 -3.12 -18.62 16.14
CA ALA A 264 -2.81 -18.53 17.57
C ALA A 264 -3.31 -17.21 18.21
N TRP A 265 -4.12 -16.42 17.51
CA TRP A 265 -4.68 -15.15 17.97
C TRP A 265 -3.65 -14.07 18.29
N ALA A 266 -2.48 -14.11 17.68
CA ALA A 266 -1.52 -13.01 17.78
C ALA A 266 -2.10 -11.72 17.20
N PRO A 267 -1.89 -10.55 17.81
CA PRO A 267 -2.39 -9.26 17.31
C PRO A 267 -1.55 -8.73 16.13
N ILE A 268 -1.51 -9.53 15.05
CA ILE A 268 -0.71 -9.29 13.87
C ILE A 268 -1.58 -9.13 12.63
N THR A 269 -1.22 -8.17 11.78
CA THR A 269 -1.76 -7.98 10.43
C THR A 269 -0.60 -7.87 9.43
N ALA A 270 -0.87 -8.03 8.14
CA ALA A 270 0.17 -7.98 7.13
C ALA A 270 -0.36 -7.49 5.78
N GLU A 271 0.52 -6.87 5.00
CA GLU A 271 0.25 -6.44 3.64
C GLU A 271 1.23 -7.06 2.65
N THR A 272 0.81 -7.08 1.38
CA THR A 272 1.69 -7.30 0.23
C THR A 272 1.49 -6.19 -0.79
N CYS A 273 2.30 -6.18 -1.86
CA CYS A 273 2.30 -5.10 -2.83
C CYS A 273 1.90 -5.58 -4.23
N PRO A 274 1.31 -4.69 -5.07
CA PRO A 274 0.94 -5.03 -6.44
C PRO A 274 2.11 -5.58 -7.27
N HIS A 275 3.34 -5.14 -7.02
CA HIS A 275 4.50 -5.63 -7.74
C HIS A 275 4.86 -7.08 -7.39
N TYR A 276 4.77 -7.51 -6.12
CA TYR A 276 4.96 -8.92 -5.76
C TYR A 276 3.85 -9.82 -6.30
N LEU A 277 2.63 -9.29 -6.42
CA LEU A 277 1.49 -9.99 -7.00
C LEU A 277 1.55 -10.07 -8.54
N THR A 278 2.37 -9.24 -9.18
CA THR A 278 2.44 -9.13 -10.64
C THR A 278 3.67 -9.79 -11.23
N PHE A 279 4.86 -9.54 -10.67
CA PHE A 279 6.14 -9.94 -11.24
C PHE A 279 6.68 -11.19 -10.57
N ALA A 280 7.61 -11.89 -11.24
CA ALA A 280 8.43 -12.95 -10.70
C ALA A 280 9.89 -12.71 -11.06
N ALA A 281 10.83 -13.19 -10.23
CA ALA A 281 12.24 -12.92 -10.35
C ALA A 281 12.84 -13.34 -11.69
N ASP A 282 12.38 -14.46 -12.25
CA ASP A 282 12.79 -14.99 -13.56
C ASP A 282 12.27 -14.16 -14.75
N GLU A 283 11.32 -13.27 -14.53
CA GLU A 283 10.82 -12.32 -15.53
C GLU A 283 11.63 -11.01 -15.58
N ILE A 284 12.55 -10.78 -14.61
CA ILE A 284 13.26 -9.51 -14.47
C ILE A 284 14.54 -9.53 -15.32
N PRO A 285 14.66 -8.63 -16.33
CA PRO A 285 15.85 -8.57 -17.16
C PRO A 285 17.08 -8.08 -16.37
N ASP A 286 18.24 -8.56 -16.74
CA ASP A 286 19.50 -8.03 -16.21
C ASP A 286 19.61 -6.52 -16.47
N GLY A 287 20.02 -5.79 -15.46
CA GLY A 287 20.16 -4.33 -15.52
C GLY A 287 18.88 -3.52 -15.37
N ALA A 288 17.70 -4.15 -15.28
CA ALA A 288 16.41 -3.48 -15.13
C ALA A 288 16.16 -3.02 -13.67
N THR A 289 16.92 -2.03 -13.23
CA THR A 289 16.92 -1.55 -11.83
C THR A 289 15.63 -0.91 -11.37
N GLU A 290 14.71 -0.59 -12.26
CA GLU A 290 13.34 -0.16 -11.96
C GLU A 290 12.52 -1.23 -11.22
N PHE A 291 12.94 -2.50 -11.29
CA PHE A 291 12.35 -3.61 -10.53
C PHE A 291 12.93 -3.77 -9.12
N LYS A 292 14.01 -3.03 -8.77
CA LYS A 292 14.62 -3.15 -7.45
C LYS A 292 13.71 -2.59 -6.37
N CYS A 293 13.34 -3.44 -5.40
CA CYS A 293 12.65 -3.09 -4.15
C CYS A 293 13.18 -3.97 -3.01
N ALA A 294 12.92 -3.60 -1.78
CA ALA A 294 13.33 -4.35 -0.59
C ALA A 294 12.09 -4.56 0.31
N PRO A 295 11.73 -5.82 0.59
CA PRO A 295 12.31 -7.09 0.12
C PRO A 295 12.28 -7.25 -1.40
N PRO A 296 13.12 -8.14 -1.99
CA PRO A 296 13.14 -8.34 -3.43
C PRO A 296 11.90 -9.09 -3.95
N ILE A 297 11.54 -8.86 -5.22
CA ILE A 297 10.58 -9.69 -5.95
C ILE A 297 11.17 -11.10 -6.06
N ARG A 298 10.42 -12.11 -5.61
CA ARG A 298 10.84 -13.51 -5.60
C ARG A 298 10.26 -14.26 -6.80
N ASP A 299 10.50 -15.57 -6.86
CA ASP A 299 9.99 -16.41 -7.96
C ASP A 299 8.46 -16.55 -7.97
N ALA A 300 7.95 -17.22 -9.01
CA ALA A 300 6.52 -17.38 -9.23
C ALA A 300 5.80 -18.16 -8.10
N SER A 301 6.49 -19.06 -7.38
CA SER A 301 5.90 -19.81 -6.28
C SER A 301 5.56 -18.91 -5.08
N HIS A 302 6.42 -17.96 -4.77
CA HIS A 302 6.16 -16.94 -3.75
C HIS A 302 4.99 -16.04 -4.15
N ARG A 303 4.95 -15.57 -5.42
CA ARG A 303 3.81 -14.79 -5.94
C ARG A 303 2.48 -15.53 -5.76
N GLU A 304 2.45 -16.83 -6.06
CA GLU A 304 1.26 -17.65 -5.88
C GLU A 304 0.86 -17.77 -4.40
N ALA A 305 1.82 -17.97 -3.50
CA ALA A 305 1.58 -18.02 -2.06
C ALA A 305 1.01 -16.70 -1.52
N LEU A 306 1.43 -15.55 -2.04
CA LEU A 306 0.87 -14.25 -1.66
C LEU A 306 -0.60 -14.12 -2.06
N TRP A 307 -1.01 -14.58 -3.25
CA TRP A 307 -2.42 -14.62 -3.66
C TRP A 307 -3.25 -15.54 -2.77
N GLN A 308 -2.71 -16.71 -2.44
CA GLN A 308 -3.35 -17.64 -1.50
C GLN A 308 -3.44 -17.03 -0.10
N GLY A 309 -2.42 -16.28 0.33
CA GLY A 309 -2.41 -15.54 1.59
C GLY A 309 -3.51 -14.49 1.68
N LEU A 310 -3.76 -13.73 0.60
CA LEU A 310 -4.87 -12.79 0.53
C LEU A 310 -6.23 -13.51 0.56
N ALA A 311 -6.37 -14.60 -0.20
CA ALA A 311 -7.62 -15.36 -0.27
C ALA A 311 -7.97 -16.05 1.05
N SER A 312 -6.97 -16.54 1.79
CA SER A 312 -7.16 -17.21 3.10
C SER A 312 -7.26 -16.22 4.27
N GLY A 313 -6.92 -14.95 4.09
CA GLY A 313 -6.86 -13.95 5.16
C GLY A 313 -5.56 -13.98 5.98
N ALA A 314 -4.54 -14.72 5.56
CA ALA A 314 -3.19 -14.61 6.12
C ALA A 314 -2.62 -13.22 5.88
N LEU A 315 -2.80 -12.68 4.67
CA LEU A 315 -2.56 -11.28 4.34
C LEU A 315 -3.88 -10.50 4.38
N ASP A 316 -3.86 -9.30 4.94
CA ASP A 316 -5.06 -8.48 5.19
C ASP A 316 -5.35 -7.51 4.04
N LEU A 317 -4.31 -6.96 3.42
CA LEU A 317 -4.45 -5.85 2.49
C LEU A 317 -3.35 -5.79 1.43
N ILE A 318 -3.59 -4.97 0.43
CA ILE A 318 -2.65 -4.61 -0.62
C ILE A 318 -2.36 -3.11 -0.50
N ALA A 319 -1.08 -2.75 -0.30
CA ALA A 319 -0.60 -1.38 -0.33
C ALA A 319 0.55 -1.26 -1.34
N THR A 320 0.79 -0.07 -1.88
CA THR A 320 1.68 0.04 -3.05
C THR A 320 3.16 -0.03 -2.72
N ASP A 321 3.57 0.38 -1.54
CA ASP A 321 4.97 0.75 -1.28
C ASP A 321 5.53 1.66 -2.39
N HIS A 322 4.69 2.63 -2.81
CA HIS A 322 5.09 3.61 -3.82
C HIS A 322 6.29 4.41 -3.32
N SER A 323 7.45 4.09 -3.87
CA SER A 323 8.73 4.63 -3.41
C SER A 323 9.59 5.09 -4.59
N PRO A 324 9.19 6.16 -5.29
CA PRO A 324 9.90 6.71 -6.43
C PRO A 324 11.19 7.41 -6.01
N SER A 325 12.13 7.48 -6.94
CA SER A 325 13.37 8.23 -6.80
C SER A 325 13.79 8.84 -8.15
N PRO A 326 14.66 9.85 -8.17
CA PRO A 326 15.23 10.37 -9.41
C PRO A 326 15.88 9.24 -10.24
N PRO A 327 15.74 9.23 -11.57
CA PRO A 327 16.32 8.22 -12.44
C PRO A 327 17.83 8.01 -12.25
N ALA A 328 18.54 9.07 -11.84
CA ALA A 328 19.97 9.00 -11.56
C ALA A 328 20.33 8.02 -10.41
N LEU A 329 19.38 7.77 -9.47
CA LEU A 329 19.55 6.81 -8.38
C LEU A 329 19.19 5.38 -8.79
N LYS A 330 18.54 5.20 -9.92
CA LYS A 330 18.20 3.90 -10.53
C LYS A 330 19.24 3.50 -11.60
N THR A 331 20.52 3.68 -11.33
CA THR A 331 21.61 3.42 -12.28
C THR A 331 21.40 2.10 -13.04
N PRO A 332 21.11 2.13 -14.36
CA PRO A 332 20.91 0.90 -15.13
C PRO A 332 22.13 -0.02 -15.05
N GLY A 333 21.90 -1.31 -14.93
CA GLY A 333 22.97 -2.31 -14.86
C GLY A 333 23.69 -2.40 -13.51
N ASP A 334 23.14 -1.84 -12.45
CA ASP A 334 23.74 -1.91 -11.12
C ASP A 334 22.66 -2.16 -10.05
N PHE A 335 22.23 -3.41 -9.89
CA PHE A 335 21.28 -3.77 -8.84
C PHE A 335 21.84 -3.58 -7.44
N THR A 336 23.15 -3.59 -7.25
CA THR A 336 23.76 -3.39 -5.93
C THR A 336 23.68 -1.94 -5.51
N GLY A 337 24.10 -1.02 -6.37
CA GLY A 337 24.15 0.42 -6.07
C GLY A 337 22.86 1.19 -6.33
N ALA A 338 21.94 0.68 -7.15
CA ALA A 338 20.69 1.38 -7.44
C ALA A 338 19.81 1.52 -6.20
N TRP A 339 19.07 2.63 -6.10
CA TRP A 339 18.07 2.84 -5.05
C TRP A 339 16.93 1.82 -5.16
N GLY A 340 16.52 1.20 -4.04
CA GLY A 340 15.35 0.33 -3.96
C GLY A 340 14.05 1.12 -3.87
N GLY A 341 13.03 0.68 -4.58
CA GLY A 341 11.69 1.30 -4.55
C GLY A 341 11.02 1.29 -5.91
N ILE A 342 9.75 0.95 -5.96
CA ILE A 342 8.93 0.85 -7.17
C ILE A 342 7.87 1.95 -7.17
N ALA A 343 7.70 2.61 -8.32
CA ALA A 343 6.64 3.59 -8.52
C ALA A 343 5.43 2.90 -9.17
N SER A 344 4.30 2.78 -8.44
CA SER A 344 3.13 2.01 -8.86
C SER A 344 1.78 2.57 -8.41
N LEU A 345 1.74 3.70 -7.69
CA LEU A 345 0.53 4.23 -7.05
C LEU A 345 -0.65 4.37 -8.02
N GLU A 346 -0.44 5.01 -9.18
CA GLU A 346 -1.47 5.19 -10.22
C GLU A 346 -1.96 3.87 -10.83
N LEU A 347 -1.13 2.82 -10.78
CA LEU A 347 -1.37 1.55 -11.47
C LEU A 347 -1.87 0.44 -10.53
N SER A 348 -2.00 0.73 -9.23
CA SER A 348 -2.23 -0.28 -8.19
C SER A 348 -3.53 -1.08 -8.42
N LEU A 349 -4.64 -0.39 -8.67
CA LEU A 349 -5.92 -1.01 -9.00
C LEU A 349 -5.82 -1.90 -10.24
N ALA A 350 -5.30 -1.36 -11.33
CA ALA A 350 -5.21 -2.06 -12.59
C ALA A 350 -4.26 -3.28 -12.52
N ALA A 351 -3.14 -3.16 -11.81
CA ALA A 351 -2.20 -4.26 -11.62
C ALA A 351 -2.83 -5.41 -10.82
N ALA A 352 -3.43 -5.10 -9.66
CA ALA A 352 -4.11 -6.08 -8.83
C ALA A 352 -5.31 -6.72 -9.57
N TRP A 353 -6.14 -5.91 -10.22
CA TRP A 353 -7.30 -6.39 -10.99
C TRP A 353 -6.92 -7.28 -12.16
N THR A 354 -5.90 -6.91 -12.93
CA THR A 354 -5.43 -7.70 -14.08
C THR A 354 -5.07 -9.12 -13.68
N ARG A 355 -4.41 -9.28 -12.53
CA ARG A 355 -4.03 -10.61 -12.01
C ARG A 355 -5.22 -11.35 -11.40
N LEU A 356 -6.03 -10.68 -10.60
CA LEU A 356 -7.18 -11.26 -9.91
C LEU A 356 -8.23 -11.81 -10.91
N ARG A 357 -8.54 -11.08 -11.99
CA ARG A 357 -9.47 -11.56 -13.02
C ARG A 357 -8.96 -12.81 -13.73
N GLY A 358 -7.64 -12.94 -13.92
CA GLY A 358 -7.02 -14.15 -14.50
C GLY A 358 -6.97 -15.31 -13.52
N TYR A 359 -6.81 -15.03 -12.23
CA TYR A 359 -6.74 -16.02 -11.16
C TYR A 359 -8.09 -16.74 -10.95
N GLY A 360 -9.20 -16.00 -10.99
CA GLY A 360 -10.55 -16.57 -10.88
C GLY A 360 -10.92 -17.54 -12.03
N ALA A 361 -10.36 -17.32 -13.21
CA ALA A 361 -10.60 -18.20 -14.37
C ALA A 361 -9.85 -19.55 -14.25
N SER A 362 -8.69 -19.57 -13.60
CA SER A 362 -7.88 -20.79 -13.37
C SER A 362 -8.23 -21.52 -12.06
N ALA A 363 -8.72 -20.82 -11.05
CA ALA A 363 -9.10 -21.38 -9.74
C ALA A 363 -10.46 -22.09 -9.74
N GLY A 364 -11.23 -22.01 -10.82
CA GLY A 364 -12.48 -22.74 -10.98
C GLY A 364 -12.36 -24.28 -10.93
N GLN A 365 -11.12 -24.81 -10.89
CA GLN A 365 -10.84 -26.25 -10.71
C GLN A 365 -10.39 -26.65 -9.30
N ALA A 366 -10.17 -25.71 -8.39
CA ALA A 366 -9.58 -25.99 -7.06
C ALA A 366 -10.49 -25.69 -5.85
N ARG A 367 -11.72 -25.24 -6.06
CA ARG A 367 -12.67 -24.92 -4.96
C ARG A 367 -13.81 -25.94 -4.89
N ASP A 368 -13.46 -27.17 -4.55
CA ASP A 368 -14.41 -28.21 -4.17
C ASP A 368 -14.42 -28.41 -2.65
N SER A 369 -14.88 -27.40 -1.90
CA SER A 369 -15.21 -27.49 -0.49
C SER A 369 -16.32 -26.51 -0.12
N GLY A 370 -17.55 -26.94 -0.31
CA GLY A 370 -18.67 -26.81 0.61
C GLY A 370 -19.32 -25.43 0.83
N ASP A 371 -18.91 -24.31 0.19
CA ASP A 371 -19.67 -23.06 0.19
C ASP A 371 -19.54 -22.37 -1.19
N ALA A 372 -20.32 -22.85 -2.12
CA ALA A 372 -20.43 -22.30 -3.46
C ALA A 372 -21.34 -21.06 -3.45
N ALA A 373 -20.85 -19.93 -2.96
CA ALA A 373 -21.47 -18.63 -3.16
C ALA A 373 -20.53 -17.71 -3.94
N SER A 374 -20.84 -17.50 -5.20
CA SER A 374 -20.41 -16.39 -6.07
C SER A 374 -18.90 -16.19 -6.33
N THR A 375 -18.21 -17.21 -6.87
CA THR A 375 -16.84 -17.04 -7.39
C THR A 375 -16.83 -16.61 -8.86
N GLY A 376 -17.66 -15.59 -9.18
CA GLY A 376 -17.60 -14.86 -10.43
C GLY A 376 -16.86 -13.53 -10.23
N GLN A 377 -16.81 -12.72 -11.26
CA GLN A 377 -16.23 -11.38 -11.26
C GLN A 377 -16.73 -10.50 -10.08
N ALA A 378 -17.98 -10.69 -9.64
CA ALA A 378 -18.59 -9.99 -8.51
C ALA A 378 -17.89 -10.27 -7.17
N GLY A 379 -17.53 -11.53 -6.88
CA GLY A 379 -16.76 -11.89 -5.69
C GLY A 379 -15.37 -11.24 -5.68
N ALA A 380 -14.69 -11.23 -6.84
CA ALA A 380 -13.39 -10.61 -7.00
C ALA A 380 -13.40 -9.10 -6.77
N LEU A 381 -14.48 -8.39 -7.14
CA LEU A 381 -14.64 -6.95 -6.87
C LEU A 381 -14.78 -6.66 -5.37
N GLY A 382 -15.53 -7.49 -4.65
CA GLY A 382 -15.68 -7.40 -3.20
C GLY A 382 -14.35 -7.64 -2.47
N ASP A 383 -13.58 -8.64 -2.90
CA ASP A 383 -12.25 -8.93 -2.36
C ASP A 383 -11.30 -7.75 -2.59
N LEU A 384 -11.30 -7.18 -3.81
CA LEU A 384 -10.47 -6.02 -4.12
C LEU A 384 -10.82 -4.80 -3.26
N ALA A 385 -12.13 -4.52 -3.07
CA ALA A 385 -12.59 -3.45 -2.19
C ALA A 385 -12.20 -3.68 -0.73
N ARG A 386 -12.21 -4.93 -0.26
CA ARG A 386 -11.73 -5.31 1.06
C ARG A 386 -10.22 -5.07 1.19
N TRP A 387 -9.42 -5.57 0.26
CA TRP A 387 -7.95 -5.51 0.35
C TRP A 387 -7.36 -4.13 0.09
N MET A 388 -7.99 -3.30 -0.76
CA MET A 388 -7.43 -2.01 -1.18
C MET A 388 -8.21 -0.79 -0.65
N SER A 389 -9.29 -1.01 0.11
CA SER A 389 -10.07 0.11 0.68
C SER A 389 -10.40 -0.13 2.15
N ALA A 390 -11.19 -1.17 2.48
CA ALA A 390 -11.71 -1.34 3.84
C ALA A 390 -10.62 -1.74 4.84
N ALA A 391 -9.75 -2.69 4.52
CA ALA A 391 -8.70 -3.14 5.42
C ALA A 391 -7.61 -2.06 5.64
N PRO A 392 -7.10 -1.37 4.59
CA PRO A 392 -6.19 -0.25 4.80
C PRO A 392 -6.80 0.89 5.62
N ALA A 393 -8.07 1.25 5.37
CA ALA A 393 -8.77 2.26 6.18
C ALA A 393 -8.83 1.86 7.66
N SER A 394 -9.12 0.58 7.93
CA SER A 394 -9.16 0.05 9.29
C SER A 394 -7.77 0.06 9.97
N LEU A 395 -6.70 -0.29 9.23
CA LEU A 395 -5.32 -0.23 9.73
C LEU A 395 -4.96 1.19 10.19
N ALA A 396 -5.33 2.18 9.39
CA ALA A 396 -5.06 3.60 9.66
C ALA A 396 -6.03 4.25 10.66
N GLY A 397 -6.97 3.49 11.26
CA GLY A 397 -7.97 4.03 12.18
C GLY A 397 -9.02 4.92 11.50
N LEU A 398 -9.28 4.74 10.21
CA LEU A 398 -10.24 5.50 9.39
C LEU A 398 -11.48 4.67 9.02
N GLY A 399 -11.58 3.43 9.47
CA GLY A 399 -12.58 2.45 9.04
C GLY A 399 -14.04 2.78 9.38
N GLU A 400 -14.27 3.79 10.25
CA GLU A 400 -15.62 4.28 10.59
C GLU A 400 -16.17 5.30 9.57
N HIS A 401 -15.29 5.84 8.68
CA HIS A 401 -15.68 6.90 7.76
C HIS A 401 -15.20 6.65 6.32
N LYS A 402 -14.21 5.81 6.11
CA LYS A 402 -13.56 5.57 4.81
C LYS A 402 -13.45 4.08 4.49
N GLY A 403 -13.22 3.77 3.21
CA GLY A 403 -12.93 2.43 2.72
C GLY A 403 -14.16 1.57 2.41
N ARG A 404 -15.38 2.10 2.58
CA ARG A 404 -16.63 1.39 2.26
C ARG A 404 -17.65 2.33 1.63
N ILE A 405 -18.52 1.77 0.79
CA ILE A 405 -19.75 2.45 0.38
C ILE A 405 -20.85 2.05 1.38
N ALA A 406 -21.10 2.92 2.34
CA ALA A 406 -22.13 2.73 3.37
C ALA A 406 -22.73 4.10 3.76
N GLU A 407 -23.96 4.09 4.26
CA GLU A 407 -24.60 5.32 4.77
C GLU A 407 -23.82 5.86 5.96
N GLY A 408 -23.58 7.18 5.98
CA GLY A 408 -22.74 7.86 6.96
C GLY A 408 -21.26 7.95 6.61
N PHE A 409 -20.78 7.23 5.58
CA PHE A 409 -19.40 7.27 5.15
C PHE A 409 -19.11 8.43 4.19
N ASP A 410 -17.86 8.85 4.13
CA ASP A 410 -17.38 9.79 3.12
C ASP A 410 -17.70 9.24 1.72
N ALA A 411 -18.18 10.10 0.84
CA ALA A 411 -18.43 9.74 -0.55
C ALA A 411 -17.12 9.71 -1.35
N ASP A 412 -16.19 8.89 -0.89
CA ASP A 412 -14.92 8.58 -1.53
C ASP A 412 -15.13 7.38 -2.45
N LEU A 413 -15.13 7.63 -3.76
CA LEU A 413 -15.56 6.66 -4.74
C LEU A 413 -14.63 6.62 -5.95
N VAL A 414 -14.47 5.44 -6.54
CA VAL A 414 -13.84 5.28 -7.84
C VAL A 414 -14.83 4.66 -8.83
N VAL A 415 -14.92 5.28 -10.01
CA VAL A 415 -15.69 4.79 -11.16
C VAL A 415 -14.70 4.30 -12.20
N TRP A 416 -14.80 3.03 -12.57
CA TRP A 416 -13.83 2.39 -13.45
C TRP A 416 -14.46 1.31 -14.32
N ASP A 417 -13.79 1.02 -15.45
CA ASP A 417 -14.16 -0.04 -16.40
C ASP A 417 -13.29 -1.28 -16.13
N PRO A 418 -13.84 -2.37 -15.58
CA PRO A 418 -13.08 -3.58 -15.29
C PRO A 418 -12.60 -4.32 -16.55
N ASP A 419 -13.25 -4.10 -17.70
CA ASP A 419 -12.89 -4.68 -18.98
C ASP A 419 -12.06 -3.74 -19.85
N GLY A 420 -11.97 -2.47 -19.43
CA GLY A 420 -11.14 -1.46 -20.07
C GLY A 420 -9.66 -1.84 -20.05
N LYS A 421 -9.09 -2.10 -21.22
CA LYS A 421 -7.71 -2.51 -21.41
C LYS A 421 -6.86 -1.34 -21.90
N PHE A 422 -5.68 -1.18 -21.33
CA PHE A 422 -4.70 -0.19 -21.77
C PHE A 422 -3.28 -0.74 -21.69
N VAL A 423 -2.37 -0.12 -22.44
CA VAL A 423 -0.92 -0.35 -22.32
C VAL A 423 -0.34 0.78 -21.48
N VAL A 424 0.48 0.43 -20.49
CA VAL A 424 1.12 1.42 -19.63
C VAL A 424 2.14 2.23 -20.42
N ASP A 425 1.83 3.50 -20.61
CA ASP A 425 2.73 4.50 -21.18
C ASP A 425 3.26 5.38 -20.04
N PRO A 426 4.55 5.23 -19.64
CA PRO A 426 5.10 6.01 -18.53
C PRO A 426 4.96 7.52 -18.71
N ALA A 427 4.99 8.03 -19.96
CA ALA A 427 4.87 9.46 -20.22
C ALA A 427 3.54 10.05 -19.77
N ARG A 428 2.49 9.23 -19.67
CA ARG A 428 1.14 9.63 -19.27
C ARG A 428 0.89 9.57 -17.77
N LEU A 429 1.75 8.87 -17.00
CA LEU A 429 1.60 8.73 -15.56
C LEU A 429 1.74 10.09 -14.86
N GLN A 430 1.01 10.27 -13.76
CA GLN A 430 0.95 11.52 -13.02
C GLN A 430 2.08 11.68 -12.00
N GLN A 431 2.70 10.58 -11.56
CA GLN A 431 3.88 10.61 -10.68
C GLN A 431 5.04 11.43 -11.28
N ARG A 432 5.91 11.96 -10.43
CA ARG A 432 7.00 12.85 -10.85
C ARG A 432 7.93 12.21 -11.88
N HIS A 433 8.53 11.08 -11.56
CA HIS A 433 9.45 10.37 -12.44
C HIS A 433 8.72 9.30 -13.24
N LYS A 434 8.91 9.33 -14.58
CA LYS A 434 8.21 8.47 -15.53
C LYS A 434 8.90 7.10 -15.66
N LEU A 435 9.30 6.51 -14.52
CA LEU A 435 10.00 5.25 -14.44
C LEU A 435 9.20 4.26 -13.59
N THR A 436 8.85 3.12 -14.17
CA THR A 436 8.09 2.07 -13.51
C THR A 436 8.33 0.72 -14.20
N PRO A 437 8.38 -0.40 -13.46
CA PRO A 437 8.50 -1.74 -14.05
C PRO A 437 7.26 -2.18 -14.84
N TYR A 438 6.16 -1.44 -14.73
CA TYR A 438 4.93 -1.72 -15.47
C TYR A 438 4.95 -1.17 -16.92
N ALA A 439 5.96 -0.41 -17.33
CA ALA A 439 6.07 0.19 -18.66
C ALA A 439 5.84 -0.84 -19.78
N GLY A 440 4.99 -0.53 -20.76
CA GLY A 440 4.65 -1.39 -21.88
C GLY A 440 3.74 -2.59 -21.54
N ARG A 441 3.41 -2.83 -20.28
CA ARG A 441 2.50 -3.92 -19.90
C ARG A 441 1.05 -3.56 -20.23
N SER A 442 0.29 -4.57 -20.69
CA SER A 442 -1.16 -4.46 -20.85
C SER A 442 -1.86 -4.74 -19.54
N LEU A 443 -2.63 -3.78 -19.04
CA LEU A 443 -3.42 -3.92 -17.82
C LEU A 443 -4.91 -3.75 -18.14
N TYR A 444 -5.76 -4.29 -17.27
CA TYR A 444 -7.21 -4.10 -17.25
C TYR A 444 -7.61 -3.29 -16.01
N GLY A 445 -8.77 -2.64 -16.07
CA GLY A 445 -9.27 -1.82 -14.97
C GLY A 445 -8.95 -0.35 -15.17
N THR A 446 -9.55 0.27 -16.20
CA THR A 446 -9.35 1.68 -16.50
C THR A 446 -10.14 2.56 -15.54
N VAL A 447 -9.44 3.37 -14.73
CA VAL A 447 -10.06 4.39 -13.87
C VAL A 447 -10.55 5.56 -14.74
N LEU A 448 -11.81 5.92 -14.58
CA LEU A 448 -12.45 6.99 -15.33
C LEU A 448 -12.72 8.22 -14.48
N THR A 449 -13.18 8.03 -13.23
CA THR A 449 -13.51 9.15 -12.36
C THR A 449 -13.22 8.77 -10.90
N THR A 450 -12.59 9.69 -10.17
CA THR A 450 -12.35 9.56 -8.73
C THR A 450 -13.05 10.70 -8.01
N PHE A 451 -13.77 10.36 -6.96
CA PHE A 451 -14.45 11.31 -6.08
C PHE A 451 -13.84 11.26 -4.68
N VAL A 452 -13.59 12.42 -4.10
CA VAL A 452 -13.23 12.59 -2.69
C VAL A 452 -14.34 13.40 -2.04
N ARG A 453 -15.04 12.82 -1.09
CA ARG A 453 -16.21 13.43 -0.45
C ARG A 453 -17.23 13.98 -1.47
N GLY A 454 -17.55 13.19 -2.50
CA GLY A 454 -18.49 13.55 -3.56
C GLY A 454 -18.00 14.61 -4.55
N GLU A 455 -16.81 15.17 -4.36
CA GLU A 455 -16.18 16.09 -5.30
C GLU A 455 -15.32 15.33 -6.29
N ARG A 456 -15.50 15.56 -7.60
CA ARG A 456 -14.64 14.95 -8.60
C ARG A 456 -13.25 15.55 -8.53
N VAL A 457 -12.23 14.70 -8.28
CA VAL A 457 -10.81 15.08 -8.28
C VAL A 457 -10.12 14.63 -9.57
N TRP A 458 -10.59 13.54 -10.18
CA TRP A 458 -10.12 13.04 -11.46
C TRP A 458 -11.29 12.75 -12.40
N ASP A 459 -11.17 13.15 -13.68
CA ASP A 459 -12.18 12.90 -14.70
C ASP A 459 -11.55 12.71 -16.08
N LYS A 460 -11.68 11.52 -16.64
CA LYS A 460 -11.28 11.18 -18.02
C LYS A 460 -9.87 11.64 -18.39
N SER A 461 -8.87 11.24 -17.63
CA SER A 461 -7.44 11.52 -17.87
C SER A 461 -6.98 12.94 -17.51
N ARG A 462 -7.73 13.68 -16.68
CA ARG A 462 -7.33 15.00 -16.20
C ARG A 462 -7.78 15.26 -14.77
N LEU A 463 -7.06 16.10 -14.06
CA LEU A 463 -7.54 16.66 -12.82
C LEU A 463 -8.80 17.49 -13.05
N ALA A 464 -9.85 17.17 -12.32
CA ALA A 464 -11.13 17.91 -12.40
C ALA A 464 -11.14 19.08 -11.42
N ARG A 465 -10.40 18.97 -10.32
CA ARG A 465 -10.24 20.01 -9.30
C ARG A 465 -8.81 19.99 -8.75
N ALA A 466 -8.23 21.16 -8.55
CA ALA A 466 -6.97 21.31 -7.86
C ALA A 466 -7.18 21.33 -6.33
N TYR A 467 -6.34 20.60 -5.59
CA TYR A 467 -6.17 20.71 -4.14
C TYR A 467 -7.44 20.57 -3.30
N GLY A 468 -8.21 19.48 -3.53
CA GLY A 468 -9.40 19.15 -2.73
C GLY A 468 -9.14 18.27 -1.51
N GLY A 469 -7.92 17.73 -1.38
CA GLY A 469 -7.52 16.84 -0.29
C GLY A 469 -7.30 17.56 1.04
N ARG A 470 -7.43 16.81 2.13
CA ARG A 470 -7.21 17.28 3.51
C ARG A 470 -6.07 16.50 4.15
N THR A 471 -5.39 17.12 5.09
CA THR A 471 -4.56 16.39 6.06
C THR A 471 -5.47 15.82 7.16
N LEU A 472 -5.27 14.52 7.44
CA LEU A 472 -6.13 13.71 8.34
C LEU A 472 -5.49 13.55 9.72
#